data_0eb18354fddcd190e7f03cc6f2de438c
#
_entry.id   0eb18354fddcd190e7f03cc6f2de438c
#
_cell.length_a   1.000
_cell.length_b   1.000
_cell.length_c   1.000
_cell.angle_alpha   90.00
_cell.angle_beta   90.00
_cell.angle_gamma   90.00
#
_symmetry.space_group_name_H-M   'P 1'
#
loop_
_entity.id
_entity.type
_entity.pdbx_description
1 polymer ?
#
loop_
_entity_poly.entity_id
_entity_poly.type
_entity_poly.pdbx_seq_one_letter_code
_entity_poly.pdbx_strand_id
1 'polypeptide(L)'
;METTYADDASGGFGDTDVIPELTALALENESFSGDSSRINGGYVMPGATWTMGALFAQTSGLPLKSSITDVSNGGMATQKSFFPGITCLGDILDAAGYKQVFMIGSEGDFAGRSLYFTEHGNYEIQDYNYAKEHGQIPQDYKVWWGYEDEKLFANARAELEQLSQGEEPFNLTLLTVDTHFEDGYVCDLCGDTFGDNQYANVMACSSKQVAEFVQWIQQQDFYKDTAIVISGDHLTMDSDFCQDVSANYERRTYTAYINAAAEKPLQE
;
A
#
# COMPACT_ATOMS: atom_id res chain seq x y z
N MET A 1 3.50 4.89 3.86
CA MET A 1 3.38 6.31 3.42
C MET A 1 2.50 7.08 4.39
N GLU A 2 2.90 8.31 4.77
CA GLU A 2 2.22 9.18 5.75
C GLU A 2 1.87 10.54 5.18
N THR A 3 0.84 11.17 5.72
CA THR A 3 0.50 12.57 5.42
C THR A 3 1.52 13.57 5.99
N THR A 4 2.31 13.15 6.95
CA THR A 4 3.43 13.94 7.51
C THR A 4 4.42 14.42 6.45
N TYR A 5 4.54 13.70 5.34
CA TYR A 5 5.48 13.99 4.24
C TYR A 5 4.98 15.05 3.26
N ALA A 6 3.71 15.41 3.33
CA ALA A 6 3.14 16.51 2.57
C ALA A 6 3.48 17.86 3.20
N ASP A 7 3.50 18.89 2.37
CA ASP A 7 3.53 20.28 2.89
C ASP A 7 2.27 20.50 3.73
N ASP A 8 2.48 20.74 5.02
CA ASP A 8 1.42 20.94 5.98
C ASP A 8 1.76 22.10 6.90
N ALA A 9 1.02 23.18 6.76
CA ALA A 9 1.09 24.34 7.64
C ALA A 9 0.86 24.02 9.13
N SER A 10 0.40 22.81 9.47
CA SER A 10 0.17 22.36 10.85
C SER A 10 1.39 21.71 11.50
N GLY A 11 2.52 21.57 10.82
CA GLY A 11 3.77 21.16 11.45
C GLY A 11 4.30 19.77 11.12
N GLY A 12 3.93 19.19 9.97
CA GLY A 12 4.61 18.04 9.39
C GLY A 12 6.07 18.37 9.06
N PHE A 13 6.53 18.14 7.84
CA PHE A 13 7.85 18.58 7.39
C PHE A 13 7.94 20.11 7.09
N GLY A 14 6.94 20.90 7.54
CA GLY A 14 6.93 22.36 7.36
C GLY A 14 6.75 22.77 5.90
N ASP A 15 7.71 23.51 5.36
CA ASP A 15 7.63 24.11 4.02
C ASP A 15 7.98 23.12 2.90
N THR A 16 8.16 21.81 3.21
CA THR A 16 8.65 20.83 2.25
C THR A 16 7.64 19.72 2.03
N ASP A 17 7.06 19.68 0.84
CA ASP A 17 6.28 18.54 0.38
C ASP A 17 7.21 17.50 -0.24
N VAL A 18 7.35 16.36 0.44
CA VAL A 18 8.20 15.24 -0.01
C VAL A 18 7.48 14.33 -1.00
N ILE A 19 6.13 14.39 -1.02
CA ILE A 19 5.27 13.51 -1.82
C ILE A 19 4.27 14.29 -2.68
N PRO A 20 4.71 15.29 -3.47
CA PRO A 20 3.81 16.26 -4.11
C PRO A 20 2.79 15.62 -5.05
N GLU A 21 3.11 14.52 -5.73
CA GLU A 21 2.18 13.83 -6.63
C GLU A 21 1.06 13.13 -5.84
N LEU A 22 1.39 12.49 -4.73
CA LEU A 22 0.40 11.89 -3.84
C LEU A 22 -0.43 12.97 -3.12
N THR A 23 0.19 14.09 -2.74
CA THR A 23 -0.53 15.25 -2.20
C THR A 23 -1.60 15.74 -3.19
N ALA A 24 -1.23 15.91 -4.45
CA ALA A 24 -2.18 16.30 -5.50
C ALA A 24 -3.31 15.28 -5.65
N LEU A 25 -2.99 13.98 -5.72
CA LEU A 25 -4.01 12.93 -5.82
C LEU A 25 -5.00 12.93 -4.64
N ALA A 26 -4.52 13.16 -3.41
CA ALA A 26 -5.40 13.20 -2.25
C ALA A 26 -6.30 14.45 -2.22
N LEU A 27 -5.81 15.59 -2.70
CA LEU A 27 -6.57 16.85 -2.76
C LEU A 27 -7.59 16.85 -3.91
N GLU A 28 -7.34 16.13 -4.99
CA GLU A 28 -8.23 16.02 -6.14
C GLU A 28 -9.31 14.94 -5.98
N ASN A 29 -9.14 14.03 -5.03
CA ASN A 29 -10.00 12.86 -4.83
C ASN A 29 -10.51 12.78 -3.39
N GLU A 30 -11.31 11.75 -3.08
CA GLU A 30 -11.79 11.50 -1.72
C GLU A 30 -10.64 10.98 -0.87
N SER A 31 -10.32 11.65 0.23
CA SER A 31 -9.27 11.26 1.18
C SER A 31 -9.79 10.98 2.60
N PHE A 32 -11.11 11.12 2.82
CA PHE A 32 -11.79 10.98 4.12
C PHE A 32 -11.17 11.84 5.23
N SER A 33 -10.71 13.02 4.85
CA SER A 33 -9.99 13.89 5.78
C SER A 33 -10.92 14.71 6.70
N GLY A 34 -12.22 14.74 6.43
CA GLY A 34 -13.17 15.65 7.11
C GLY A 34 -12.95 17.13 6.80
N ASP A 35 -11.87 17.49 6.09
CA ASP A 35 -11.53 18.82 5.64
C ASP A 35 -10.94 18.75 4.22
N SER A 36 -11.66 19.24 3.23
CA SER A 36 -11.25 19.18 1.82
C SER A 36 -10.06 20.09 1.46
N SER A 37 -9.60 20.92 2.38
CA SER A 37 -8.42 21.78 2.18
C SER A 37 -7.10 21.12 2.60
N ARG A 38 -7.16 19.91 3.19
CA ARG A 38 -5.99 19.20 3.74
C ARG A 38 -6.07 17.72 3.46
N ILE A 39 -4.90 17.08 3.37
CA ILE A 39 -4.80 15.64 3.43
C ILE A 39 -4.62 15.22 4.89
N ASN A 40 -5.59 14.53 5.46
CA ASN A 40 -5.56 14.11 6.85
C ASN A 40 -5.29 12.63 7.07
N GLY A 41 -5.57 11.79 6.10
CA GLY A 41 -5.32 10.35 6.16
C GLY A 41 -6.01 9.60 7.30
N GLY A 42 -5.56 8.37 7.54
CA GLY A 42 -6.11 7.46 8.54
C GLY A 42 -5.32 7.41 9.83
N TYR A 43 -6.03 7.23 10.95
CA TYR A 43 -5.37 6.95 12.23
C TYR A 43 -4.89 5.50 12.29
N VAL A 44 -3.67 5.32 12.81
CA VAL A 44 -3.14 3.98 13.06
C VAL A 44 -3.54 3.49 14.45
N MET A 45 -4.34 2.44 14.47
CA MET A 45 -4.85 1.84 15.71
C MET A 45 -3.88 0.79 16.28
N PRO A 46 -3.89 0.52 17.59
CA PRO A 46 -3.15 -0.60 18.17
C PRO A 46 -3.52 -1.93 17.49
N GLY A 47 -2.52 -2.66 17.00
CA GLY A 47 -2.71 -3.87 16.21
C GLY A 47 -2.70 -3.64 14.69
N ALA A 48 -2.51 -2.38 14.24
CA ALA A 48 -2.33 -2.01 12.83
C ALA A 48 -1.04 -1.20 12.61
N THR A 49 -0.07 -1.28 13.52
CA THR A 49 1.16 -0.47 13.52
C THR A 49 2.32 -1.11 12.75
N TRP A 50 2.06 -2.14 11.96
CA TRP A 50 3.01 -2.92 11.17
C TRP A 50 2.28 -3.55 9.98
N THR A 51 2.99 -3.90 8.92
CA THR A 51 2.41 -4.21 7.61
C THR A 51 1.29 -5.25 7.65
N MET A 52 1.53 -6.44 8.26
CA MET A 52 0.47 -7.46 8.29
C MET A 52 -0.73 -7.02 9.15
N GLY A 53 -0.47 -6.34 10.27
CA GLY A 53 -1.54 -5.79 11.11
C GLY A 53 -2.38 -4.76 10.38
N ALA A 54 -1.75 -3.93 9.56
CA ALA A 54 -2.42 -2.92 8.74
C ALA A 54 -3.21 -3.55 7.58
N LEU A 55 -2.62 -4.48 6.83
CA LEU A 55 -3.32 -5.23 5.77
C LEU A 55 -4.58 -5.92 6.31
N PHE A 56 -4.44 -6.60 7.46
CA PHE A 56 -5.58 -7.22 8.13
C PHE A 56 -6.64 -6.19 8.54
N ALA A 57 -6.23 -5.07 9.15
CA ALA A 57 -7.17 -4.05 9.60
C ALA A 57 -7.89 -3.36 8.43
N GLN A 58 -7.20 -3.05 7.35
CA GLN A 58 -7.78 -2.40 6.17
C GLN A 58 -8.77 -3.29 5.43
N THR A 59 -8.57 -4.61 5.45
CA THR A 59 -9.41 -5.56 4.70
C THR A 59 -10.46 -6.28 5.55
N SER A 60 -10.32 -6.29 6.88
CA SER A 60 -11.29 -6.89 7.81
C SER A 60 -12.08 -5.88 8.65
N GLY A 61 -11.58 -4.63 8.76
CA GLY A 61 -12.12 -3.65 9.71
C GLY A 61 -11.77 -3.93 11.17
N LEU A 62 -10.87 -4.87 11.45
CA LEU A 62 -10.50 -5.31 12.80
C LEU A 62 -9.01 -5.12 13.05
N PRO A 63 -8.58 -4.75 14.27
CA PRO A 63 -7.16 -4.73 14.61
C PRO A 63 -6.62 -6.16 14.72
N LEU A 64 -5.41 -6.41 14.20
CA LEU A 64 -4.72 -7.70 14.36
C LEU A 64 -4.21 -7.83 15.80
N LYS A 65 -5.05 -8.38 16.67
CA LYS A 65 -4.77 -8.56 18.08
C LYS A 65 -5.38 -9.85 18.60
N SER A 66 -4.60 -10.63 19.32
CA SER A 66 -5.06 -11.86 19.96
C SER A 66 -4.43 -11.99 21.35
N SER A 67 -5.18 -12.54 22.30
CA SER A 67 -4.68 -12.93 23.63
C SER A 67 -4.22 -14.37 23.70
N ILE A 68 -4.48 -15.17 22.67
CA ILE A 68 -4.21 -16.60 22.63
C ILE A 68 -3.30 -17.04 21.47
N THR A 69 -3.05 -16.16 20.52
CA THR A 69 -2.21 -16.44 19.34
C THR A 69 -1.10 -15.39 19.28
N ASP A 70 0.13 -15.81 19.00
CA ASP A 70 1.22 -14.89 18.71
C ASP A 70 0.97 -14.21 17.35
N VAL A 71 0.72 -12.92 17.38
CA VAL A 71 0.45 -12.10 16.19
C VAL A 71 1.69 -11.32 15.71
N SER A 72 2.89 -11.64 16.24
CA SER A 72 4.15 -11.13 15.67
C SER A 72 4.39 -11.64 14.25
N ASN A 73 5.33 -11.04 13.52
CA ASN A 73 5.73 -11.52 12.19
C ASN A 73 6.08 -13.01 12.19
N GLY A 74 6.86 -13.47 13.18
CA GLY A 74 7.24 -14.88 13.31
C GLY A 74 6.05 -15.77 13.69
N GLY A 75 5.20 -15.31 14.61
CA GLY A 75 4.01 -16.03 15.02
C GLY A 75 3.03 -16.22 13.86
N MET A 76 2.76 -15.16 13.09
CA MET A 76 1.85 -15.23 11.96
C MET A 76 2.39 -16.08 10.81
N ALA A 77 3.70 -16.06 10.55
CA ALA A 77 4.34 -16.89 9.53
C ALA A 77 4.24 -18.41 9.80
N THR A 78 3.95 -18.81 11.03
CA THR A 78 3.84 -20.23 11.43
C THR A 78 2.39 -20.72 11.61
N GLN A 79 1.41 -19.87 11.40
CA GLN A 79 0.00 -20.25 11.48
C GLN A 79 -0.36 -21.24 10.37
N LYS A 80 -1.29 -22.13 10.69
CA LYS A 80 -1.89 -23.07 9.71
C LYS A 80 -3.17 -22.53 9.11
N SER A 81 -3.76 -21.54 9.72
CA SER A 81 -4.98 -20.89 9.30
C SER A 81 -5.01 -19.47 9.90
N PHE A 82 -5.50 -18.51 9.14
CA PHE A 82 -5.44 -17.08 9.49
C PHE A 82 -6.84 -16.56 9.89
N PHE A 83 -7.24 -16.77 11.14
CA PHE A 83 -8.53 -16.31 11.69
C PHE A 83 -9.77 -16.71 10.86
N PRO A 84 -10.00 -18.00 10.58
CA PRO A 84 -11.03 -18.46 9.63
C PRO A 84 -12.47 -18.13 10.03
N GLY A 85 -12.68 -17.56 11.22
CA GLY A 85 -14.00 -17.18 11.72
C GLY A 85 -14.42 -15.74 11.39
N ILE A 86 -13.59 -14.97 10.69
CA ILE A 86 -13.90 -13.59 10.26
C ILE A 86 -14.23 -13.56 8.78
N THR A 87 -14.93 -12.50 8.36
CA THR A 87 -15.17 -12.20 6.94
C THR A 87 -14.38 -10.95 6.57
N CYS A 88 -13.56 -11.06 5.56
CA CYS A 88 -12.72 -9.98 5.04
C CYS A 88 -13.22 -9.46 3.68
N LEU A 89 -12.70 -8.35 3.21
CA LEU A 89 -13.04 -7.81 1.90
C LEU A 89 -12.84 -8.86 0.79
N GLY A 90 -11.74 -9.61 0.83
CA GLY A 90 -11.47 -10.66 -0.14
C GLY A 90 -12.55 -11.74 -0.18
N ASP A 91 -13.08 -12.17 0.98
CA ASP A 91 -14.17 -13.15 1.03
C ASP A 91 -15.44 -12.61 0.36
N ILE A 92 -15.72 -11.30 0.54
CA ILE A 92 -16.89 -10.65 -0.08
C ILE A 92 -16.73 -10.58 -1.59
N LEU A 93 -15.52 -10.22 -2.06
CA LEU A 93 -15.22 -10.11 -3.48
C LEU A 93 -15.19 -11.49 -4.17
N ASP A 94 -14.61 -12.50 -3.53
CA ASP A 94 -14.63 -13.89 -4.03
C ASP A 94 -16.07 -14.40 -4.17
N ALA A 95 -16.91 -14.18 -3.17
CA ALA A 95 -18.33 -14.53 -3.22
C ALA A 95 -19.10 -13.75 -4.30
N ALA A 96 -18.61 -12.57 -4.71
CA ALA A 96 -19.15 -11.78 -5.81
C ALA A 96 -18.56 -12.16 -7.19
N GLY A 97 -17.67 -13.15 -7.26
CA GLY A 97 -17.07 -13.65 -8.49
C GLY A 97 -15.90 -12.84 -9.01
N TYR A 98 -15.21 -12.09 -8.14
CA TYR A 98 -14.01 -11.37 -8.53
C TYR A 98 -12.82 -12.32 -8.66
N LYS A 99 -12.02 -12.15 -9.71
CA LYS A 99 -10.67 -12.69 -9.77
C LYS A 99 -9.75 -11.79 -8.93
N GLN A 100 -9.02 -12.37 -7.98
CA GLN A 100 -8.23 -11.61 -7.02
C GLN A 100 -6.74 -11.96 -7.11
N VAL A 101 -5.90 -10.94 -7.16
CA VAL A 101 -4.44 -11.07 -7.23
C VAL A 101 -3.80 -10.21 -6.14
N PHE A 102 -2.86 -10.78 -5.39
CA PHE A 102 -2.00 -10.05 -4.47
C PHE A 102 -0.58 -10.03 -5.00
N MET A 103 -0.03 -8.84 -5.23
CA MET A 103 1.33 -8.66 -5.75
C MET A 103 2.22 -7.94 -4.75
N ILE A 104 3.47 -8.44 -4.63
CA ILE A 104 4.50 -7.86 -3.77
C ILE A 104 5.90 -8.19 -4.28
N GLY A 105 6.83 -7.24 -4.22
CA GLY A 105 8.23 -7.45 -4.62
C GLY A 105 9.05 -8.33 -3.66
N SER A 106 8.56 -8.64 -2.47
CA SER A 106 9.22 -9.51 -1.49
C SER A 106 8.54 -10.89 -1.38
N GLU A 107 9.07 -11.75 -0.51
CA GLU A 107 8.47 -13.06 -0.22
C GLU A 107 7.08 -12.90 0.42
N GLY A 108 6.06 -13.46 -0.19
CA GLY A 108 4.67 -13.36 0.25
C GLY A 108 4.39 -14.09 1.56
N ASP A 109 5.16 -15.14 1.89
CA ASP A 109 4.98 -15.93 3.12
C ASP A 109 5.41 -15.19 4.39
N PHE A 110 6.19 -14.13 4.26
CA PHE A 110 6.61 -13.35 5.42
C PHE A 110 5.39 -12.82 6.19
N ALA A 111 5.37 -13.05 7.49
CA ALA A 111 4.28 -12.68 8.40
C ALA A 111 2.91 -13.27 8.05
N GLY A 112 2.86 -14.35 7.26
CA GLY A 112 1.63 -15.07 6.91
C GLY A 112 0.76 -14.38 5.86
N ARG A 113 1.32 -13.44 5.08
CA ARG A 113 0.56 -12.71 4.04
C ARG A 113 -0.05 -13.64 3.00
N SER A 114 0.74 -14.57 2.43
CA SER A 114 0.21 -15.54 1.45
C SER A 114 -0.93 -16.35 2.03
N LEU A 115 -0.79 -16.86 3.26
CA LEU A 115 -1.84 -17.60 3.94
C LEU A 115 -3.11 -16.77 4.11
N TYR A 116 -2.97 -15.53 4.58
CA TYR A 116 -4.09 -14.62 4.77
C TYR A 116 -4.89 -14.38 3.48
N PHE A 117 -4.22 -13.95 2.42
CA PHE A 117 -4.88 -13.62 1.16
C PHE A 117 -5.44 -14.86 0.45
N THR A 118 -4.79 -16.02 0.59
CA THR A 118 -5.31 -17.28 0.04
C THR A 118 -6.57 -17.74 0.78
N GLU A 119 -6.58 -17.68 2.12
CA GLU A 119 -7.75 -18.12 2.92
C GLU A 119 -8.91 -17.13 2.89
N HIS A 120 -8.61 -15.82 2.79
CA HIS A 120 -9.61 -14.75 2.78
C HIS A 120 -9.78 -14.12 1.41
N GLY A 121 -10.25 -14.91 0.43
CA GLY A 121 -10.61 -14.42 -0.88
C GLY A 121 -9.93 -15.13 -2.05
N ASN A 122 -9.25 -16.26 -1.81
CA ASN A 122 -8.68 -17.10 -2.86
C ASN A 122 -7.77 -16.33 -3.84
N TYR A 123 -6.98 -15.39 -3.31
CA TYR A 123 -6.07 -14.60 -4.12
C TYR A 123 -4.98 -15.45 -4.76
N GLU A 124 -4.67 -15.17 -6.01
CA GLU A 124 -3.41 -15.59 -6.63
C GLU A 124 -2.27 -14.76 -6.05
N ILE A 125 -1.23 -15.41 -5.55
CA ILE A 125 -0.08 -14.74 -4.93
C ILE A 125 1.03 -14.58 -5.95
N GLN A 126 1.31 -13.35 -6.34
CA GLN A 126 2.40 -13.00 -7.26
C GLN A 126 3.50 -12.26 -6.51
N ASP A 127 4.32 -13.03 -5.80
CA ASP A 127 5.42 -12.55 -4.98
C ASP A 127 6.80 -12.64 -5.68
N TYR A 128 7.86 -12.43 -4.93
CA TYR A 128 9.24 -12.55 -5.42
C TYR A 128 9.54 -13.92 -6.05
N ASN A 129 9.04 -15.01 -5.46
CA ASN A 129 9.28 -16.35 -5.98
C ASN A 129 8.47 -16.57 -7.27
N TYR A 130 7.21 -16.13 -7.29
CA TYR A 130 6.38 -16.15 -8.50
C TYR A 130 7.07 -15.40 -9.65
N ALA A 131 7.60 -14.21 -9.41
CA ALA A 131 8.27 -13.41 -10.44
C ALA A 131 9.49 -14.12 -11.06
N LYS A 132 10.25 -14.87 -10.25
CA LYS A 132 11.35 -15.71 -10.73
C LYS A 132 10.86 -16.91 -11.53
N GLU A 133 9.86 -17.61 -11.04
CA GLU A 133 9.31 -18.82 -11.70
C GLU A 133 8.70 -18.48 -13.07
N HIS A 134 8.10 -17.29 -13.20
CA HIS A 134 7.48 -16.83 -14.45
C HIS A 134 8.39 -15.97 -15.32
N GLY A 135 9.68 -15.83 -14.95
CA GLY A 135 10.68 -15.11 -15.76
C GLY A 135 10.47 -13.59 -15.81
N GLN A 136 9.71 -13.03 -14.89
CA GLN A 136 9.52 -11.57 -14.75
C GLN A 136 10.80 -10.90 -14.23
N ILE A 137 11.62 -11.65 -13.50
CA ILE A 137 12.98 -11.27 -13.06
C ILE A 137 13.94 -12.45 -13.25
N PRO A 138 15.26 -12.22 -13.42
CA PRO A 138 16.27 -13.29 -13.44
C PRO A 138 16.23 -14.15 -12.17
N GLN A 139 16.61 -15.43 -12.29
CA GLN A 139 16.59 -16.38 -11.16
C GLN A 139 17.50 -15.99 -9.99
N ASP A 140 18.60 -15.32 -10.28
CA ASP A 140 19.58 -14.84 -9.32
C ASP A 140 19.37 -13.35 -8.92
N TYR A 141 18.32 -12.71 -9.44
CA TYR A 141 18.00 -11.32 -9.14
C TYR A 141 17.50 -11.20 -7.69
N LYS A 142 18.13 -10.34 -6.94
CA LYS A 142 17.66 -9.93 -5.61
C LYS A 142 18.24 -8.57 -5.25
N VAL A 143 17.37 -7.63 -4.95
CA VAL A 143 17.70 -6.35 -4.34
C VAL A 143 16.77 -6.14 -3.15
N TRP A 144 17.26 -5.48 -2.10
CA TRP A 144 16.48 -5.16 -0.92
C TRP A 144 15.72 -6.40 -0.36
N TRP A 145 14.40 -6.35 -0.32
CA TRP A 145 13.54 -7.44 0.16
C TRP A 145 13.20 -8.49 -0.92
N GLY A 146 13.59 -8.27 -2.17
CA GLY A 146 13.32 -9.17 -3.29
C GLY A 146 13.57 -8.50 -4.62
N TYR A 147 12.60 -7.74 -5.17
CA TYR A 147 12.77 -6.82 -6.29
C TYR A 147 12.04 -5.50 -6.02
N GLU A 148 12.53 -4.43 -6.61
CA GLU A 148 12.13 -3.04 -6.40
C GLU A 148 10.75 -2.70 -6.98
N ASP A 149 10.15 -1.62 -6.48
CA ASP A 149 8.80 -1.18 -6.85
C ASP A 149 8.67 -0.80 -8.33
N GLU A 150 9.74 -0.34 -9.00
CA GLU A 150 9.76 -0.11 -10.44
C GLU A 150 9.32 -1.35 -11.24
N LYS A 151 9.91 -2.50 -10.92
CA LYS A 151 9.54 -3.78 -11.55
C LYS A 151 8.16 -4.26 -11.09
N LEU A 152 7.81 -4.00 -9.84
CA LEU A 152 6.49 -4.35 -9.32
C LEU A 152 5.39 -3.62 -10.09
N PHE A 153 5.53 -2.32 -10.34
CA PHE A 153 4.57 -1.56 -11.15
C PHE A 153 4.55 -2.00 -12.62
N ALA A 154 5.70 -2.38 -13.19
CA ALA A 154 5.74 -2.93 -14.55
C ALA A 154 4.98 -4.26 -14.66
N ASN A 155 5.19 -5.17 -13.70
CA ASN A 155 4.47 -6.44 -13.63
C ASN A 155 2.97 -6.22 -13.36
N ALA A 156 2.61 -5.27 -12.51
CA ALA A 156 1.23 -4.92 -12.22
C ALA A 156 0.47 -4.37 -13.44
N ARG A 157 1.14 -3.59 -14.30
CA ARG A 157 0.55 -3.14 -15.57
C ARG A 157 0.24 -4.34 -16.46
N ALA A 158 1.17 -5.27 -16.63
CA ALA A 158 0.97 -6.48 -17.43
C ALA A 158 -0.17 -7.35 -16.88
N GLU A 159 -0.26 -7.49 -15.55
CA GLU A 159 -1.33 -8.23 -14.90
C GLU A 159 -2.71 -7.55 -15.10
N LEU A 160 -2.79 -6.23 -14.95
CA LEU A 160 -4.03 -5.48 -15.21
C LEU A 160 -4.48 -5.58 -16.68
N GLU A 161 -3.54 -5.53 -17.63
CA GLU A 161 -3.84 -5.76 -19.04
C GLU A 161 -4.44 -7.16 -19.26
N GLN A 162 -3.90 -8.18 -18.59
CA GLN A 162 -4.42 -9.54 -18.67
C GLN A 162 -5.79 -9.69 -17.99
N LEU A 163 -5.95 -9.18 -16.77
CA LEU A 163 -7.20 -9.22 -16.02
C LEU A 163 -8.35 -8.53 -16.77
N SER A 164 -8.06 -7.38 -17.38
CA SER A 164 -9.05 -6.60 -18.12
C SER A 164 -9.55 -7.23 -19.41
N GLN A 165 -8.87 -8.27 -19.93
CA GLN A 165 -9.34 -9.05 -21.09
C GLN A 165 -10.34 -10.15 -20.70
N GLY A 166 -10.47 -10.45 -19.40
CA GLY A 166 -11.42 -11.41 -18.88
C GLY A 166 -12.85 -10.85 -18.83
N GLU A 167 -13.81 -11.73 -18.59
CA GLU A 167 -15.22 -11.36 -18.39
C GLU A 167 -15.55 -11.14 -16.89
N GLU A 168 -14.70 -11.61 -16.00
CA GLU A 168 -14.87 -11.52 -14.55
C GLU A 168 -14.39 -10.16 -14.03
N PRO A 169 -15.08 -9.58 -13.04
CA PRO A 169 -14.54 -8.43 -12.33
C PRO A 169 -13.25 -8.85 -11.61
N PHE A 170 -12.36 -7.89 -11.39
CA PHE A 170 -11.07 -8.18 -10.77
C PHE A 170 -10.75 -7.27 -9.60
N ASN A 171 -9.89 -7.76 -8.71
CA ASN A 171 -9.28 -7.01 -7.63
C ASN A 171 -7.77 -7.27 -7.63
N LEU A 172 -6.98 -6.23 -7.88
CA LEU A 172 -5.52 -6.26 -7.74
C LEU A 172 -5.13 -5.53 -6.45
N THR A 173 -4.53 -6.25 -5.52
CA THR A 173 -3.93 -5.69 -4.31
C THR A 173 -2.43 -5.65 -4.46
N LEU A 174 -1.84 -4.46 -4.40
CA LEU A 174 -0.43 -4.21 -4.62
C LEU A 174 0.22 -3.68 -3.34
N LEU A 175 1.29 -4.31 -2.88
CA LEU A 175 2.07 -3.87 -1.71
C LEU A 175 3.49 -3.50 -2.12
N THR A 176 3.82 -2.22 -2.06
CA THR A 176 5.16 -1.69 -2.35
C THR A 176 6.13 -1.95 -1.22
N VAL A 177 7.43 -2.03 -1.51
CA VAL A 177 8.47 -2.41 -0.53
C VAL A 177 9.63 -1.41 -0.43
N ASP A 178 9.86 -0.57 -1.44
CA ASP A 178 11.03 0.34 -1.47
C ASP A 178 11.02 1.36 -0.32
N THR A 179 9.85 1.75 0.17
CA THR A 179 9.70 2.68 1.29
C THR A 179 9.84 2.05 2.68
N HIS A 180 10.24 0.77 2.78
CA HIS A 180 10.45 0.12 4.06
C HIS A 180 11.65 0.74 4.80
N PHE A 181 11.53 0.91 6.12
CA PHE A 181 12.61 1.44 6.98
C PHE A 181 13.79 0.41 7.11
N GLU A 182 15.05 0.81 7.38
CA GLU A 182 15.49 2.22 7.50
C GLU A 182 15.88 2.73 6.11
N ASP A 183 15.69 4.04 5.87
CA ASP A 183 16.08 4.79 4.68
C ASP A 183 15.51 4.32 3.33
N GLY A 184 14.80 3.19 3.28
CA GLY A 184 14.26 2.64 2.04
C GLY A 184 15.29 2.16 1.03
N TYR A 185 14.84 1.80 -0.17
CA TYR A 185 15.68 1.36 -1.28
C TYR A 185 15.68 2.41 -2.41
N VAL A 186 16.87 2.84 -2.82
CA VAL A 186 17.07 3.76 -3.95
C VAL A 186 17.14 2.96 -5.24
N CYS A 187 16.06 2.96 -6.02
CA CYS A 187 16.05 2.35 -7.36
C CYS A 187 16.60 3.32 -8.42
N ASP A 188 16.74 2.84 -9.66
CA ASP A 188 17.30 3.64 -10.77
C ASP A 188 16.44 4.86 -11.14
N LEU A 189 15.17 4.91 -10.74
CA LEU A 189 14.27 6.04 -10.98
C LEU A 189 14.36 7.14 -9.92
N CYS A 190 14.98 6.87 -8.76
CA CYS A 190 15.06 7.82 -7.68
C CYS A 190 16.02 8.97 -8.01
N GLY A 191 15.56 10.20 -7.83
CA GLY A 191 16.38 11.41 -7.89
C GLY A 191 17.07 11.71 -6.56
N ASP A 192 17.74 12.85 -6.51
CA ASP A 192 18.47 13.37 -5.36
C ASP A 192 17.94 14.76 -4.90
N THR A 193 16.64 14.98 -5.09
CA THR A 193 15.97 16.27 -4.81
C THR A 193 16.21 16.75 -3.38
N PHE A 194 16.33 15.84 -2.43
CA PHE A 194 16.55 16.11 -1.02
C PHE A 194 18.02 15.88 -0.59
N GLY A 195 18.98 15.90 -1.54
CA GLY A 195 20.41 15.74 -1.28
C GLY A 195 20.73 14.44 -0.54
N ASP A 196 21.41 14.55 0.60
CA ASP A 196 21.85 13.38 1.39
C ASP A 196 20.72 12.71 2.19
N ASN A 197 19.50 13.24 2.17
CA ASN A 197 18.36 12.60 2.83
C ASN A 197 17.78 11.48 1.94
N GLN A 198 18.36 10.29 2.09
CA GLN A 198 17.98 9.12 1.27
C GLN A 198 16.50 8.78 1.40
N TYR A 199 15.96 8.78 2.63
CA TYR A 199 14.58 8.38 2.84
C TYR A 199 13.58 9.36 2.19
N ALA A 200 13.85 10.67 2.24
CA ALA A 200 13.06 11.67 1.52
C ALA A 200 13.11 11.45 -0.01
N ASN A 201 14.30 11.14 -0.57
CA ASN A 201 14.44 10.83 -1.99
C ASN A 201 13.65 9.57 -2.37
N VAL A 202 13.65 8.53 -1.54
CA VAL A 202 12.87 7.30 -1.77
C VAL A 202 11.37 7.56 -1.66
N MET A 203 10.92 8.36 -0.69
CA MET A 203 9.51 8.74 -0.57
C MET A 203 9.02 9.53 -1.78
N ALA A 204 9.82 10.50 -2.26
CA ALA A 204 9.52 11.25 -3.48
C ALA A 204 9.47 10.35 -4.72
N CYS A 205 10.42 9.42 -4.82
CA CYS A 205 10.46 8.42 -5.88
C CYS A 205 9.19 7.56 -5.90
N SER A 206 8.77 7.06 -4.74
CA SER A 206 7.55 6.27 -4.58
C SER A 206 6.31 7.09 -4.92
N SER A 207 6.22 8.35 -4.47
CA SER A 207 5.13 9.27 -4.81
C SER A 207 4.94 9.39 -6.33
N LYS A 208 6.03 9.63 -7.04
CA LYS A 208 6.04 9.74 -8.51
C LYS A 208 5.63 8.43 -9.18
N GLN A 209 6.20 7.30 -8.79
CA GLN A 209 5.89 5.99 -9.38
C GLN A 209 4.41 5.62 -9.18
N VAL A 210 3.84 5.84 -7.99
CA VAL A 210 2.42 5.60 -7.71
C VAL A 210 1.55 6.49 -8.59
N ALA A 211 1.86 7.79 -8.69
CA ALA A 211 1.09 8.71 -9.52
C ALA A 211 1.16 8.34 -11.00
N GLU A 212 2.32 7.96 -11.51
CA GLU A 212 2.49 7.49 -12.90
C GLU A 212 1.71 6.20 -13.16
N PHE A 213 1.62 5.31 -12.18
CA PHE A 213 0.81 4.09 -12.26
C PHE A 213 -0.68 4.42 -12.29
N VAL A 214 -1.15 5.31 -11.43
CA VAL A 214 -2.54 5.81 -11.43
C VAL A 214 -2.88 6.47 -12.77
N GLN A 215 -2.04 7.36 -13.27
CA GLN A 215 -2.24 8.02 -14.57
C GLN A 215 -2.33 7.00 -15.72
N TRP A 216 -1.51 5.94 -15.68
CA TRP A 216 -1.59 4.88 -16.66
C TRP A 216 -2.93 4.13 -16.58
N ILE A 217 -3.40 3.78 -15.36
CA ILE A 217 -4.72 3.14 -15.16
C ILE A 217 -5.84 4.03 -15.72
N GLN A 218 -5.78 5.35 -15.47
CA GLN A 218 -6.79 6.31 -15.91
C GLN A 218 -6.91 6.40 -17.44
N GLN A 219 -5.90 5.95 -18.19
CA GLN A 219 -5.91 5.91 -19.65
C GLN A 219 -6.47 4.60 -20.23
N GLN A 220 -6.78 3.61 -19.36
CA GLN A 220 -7.27 2.30 -19.80
C GLN A 220 -8.80 2.30 -19.92
N ASP A 221 -9.33 1.49 -20.84
CA ASP A 221 -10.77 1.35 -21.06
C ASP A 221 -11.52 0.84 -19.81
N PHE A 222 -10.86 0.04 -18.97
CA PHE A 222 -11.43 -0.53 -17.75
C PHE A 222 -11.55 0.50 -16.61
N TYR A 223 -10.85 1.64 -16.68
CA TYR A 223 -10.84 2.64 -15.61
C TYR A 223 -12.24 3.16 -15.26
N LYS A 224 -13.13 3.29 -16.23
CA LYS A 224 -14.50 3.78 -16.02
C LYS A 224 -15.30 2.98 -14.97
N ASP A 225 -14.95 1.70 -14.80
CA ASP A 225 -15.61 0.76 -13.88
C ASP A 225 -14.67 0.34 -12.72
N THR A 226 -13.54 1.05 -12.54
CA THR A 226 -12.50 0.69 -11.56
C THR A 226 -12.34 1.79 -10.52
N ALA A 227 -12.47 1.44 -9.25
CA ALA A 227 -12.03 2.29 -8.13
C ALA A 227 -10.57 1.98 -7.78
N ILE A 228 -9.78 3.03 -7.51
CA ILE A 228 -8.41 2.89 -7.02
C ILE A 228 -8.37 3.36 -5.57
N VAL A 229 -7.84 2.52 -4.69
CA VAL A 229 -7.60 2.85 -3.29
C VAL A 229 -6.10 2.87 -3.03
N ILE A 230 -5.59 3.99 -2.55
CA ILE A 230 -4.21 4.14 -2.12
C ILE A 230 -4.22 4.36 -0.62
N SER A 231 -3.46 3.54 0.11
CA SER A 231 -3.35 3.68 1.57
C SER A 231 -1.91 3.39 2.02
N GLY A 232 -1.38 4.26 2.88
CA GLY A 232 -0.24 3.88 3.69
C GLY A 232 -0.65 2.78 4.67
N ASP A 233 0.21 1.81 4.85
CA ASP A 233 -0.07 0.69 5.76
C ASP A 233 0.03 1.13 7.23
N HIS A 234 1.17 1.69 7.64
CA HIS A 234 1.38 2.22 8.99
C HIS A 234 2.34 3.43 8.97
N LEU A 235 2.53 4.05 10.13
CA LEU A 235 3.53 5.10 10.30
C LEU A 235 4.94 4.53 10.19
N THR A 236 5.89 5.29 9.64
CA THR A 236 7.27 4.81 9.54
C THR A 236 7.83 4.45 10.92
N MET A 237 8.57 3.34 10.94
CA MET A 237 9.35 2.91 12.10
C MET A 237 10.77 3.48 12.08
N ASP A 238 11.10 4.27 11.05
CA ASP A 238 12.33 5.03 10.99
C ASP A 238 12.35 6.05 12.12
N SER A 239 13.37 5.96 12.98
CA SER A 239 13.36 6.67 14.26
C SER A 239 13.80 8.12 14.15
N ASP A 240 14.53 8.48 13.10
CA ASP A 240 15.13 9.80 12.92
C ASP A 240 14.46 10.63 11.81
N PHE A 241 13.82 9.99 10.83
CA PHE A 241 13.17 10.70 9.74
C PHE A 241 12.09 11.69 10.19
N CYS A 242 11.34 11.37 11.23
CA CYS A 242 10.29 12.23 11.79
C CYS A 242 10.68 12.90 13.12
N GLN A 243 11.96 12.93 13.50
CA GLN A 243 12.38 13.45 14.81
C GLN A 243 12.11 14.94 15.00
N ASP A 244 12.13 15.71 13.93
CA ASP A 244 11.92 17.17 13.94
C ASP A 244 10.44 17.57 13.78
N VAL A 245 9.54 16.59 13.59
CA VAL A 245 8.11 16.84 13.53
C VAL A 245 7.59 17.31 14.88
N SER A 246 6.77 18.35 14.89
CA SER A 246 6.19 18.91 16.12
C SER A 246 5.54 17.81 16.97
N ALA A 247 5.81 17.82 18.28
CA ALA A 247 5.20 16.90 19.24
C ALA A 247 3.66 17.00 19.30
N ASN A 248 3.09 18.10 18.81
CA ASN A 248 1.64 18.33 18.74
C ASN A 248 1.06 17.92 17.37
N TYR A 249 1.91 17.54 16.41
CA TYR A 249 1.46 17.08 15.11
C TYR A 249 0.96 15.63 15.21
N GLU A 250 -0.24 15.40 14.73
CA GLU A 250 -0.87 14.08 14.77
C GLU A 250 -0.59 13.33 13.46
N ARG A 251 0.39 12.44 13.50
CA ARG A 251 0.80 11.65 12.35
C ARG A 251 -0.29 10.68 11.93
N ARG A 252 -0.52 10.56 10.62
CA ARG A 252 -1.55 9.71 10.01
C ARG A 252 -1.01 9.02 8.76
N THR A 253 -1.55 7.87 8.41
CA THR A 253 -1.27 7.21 7.13
C THR A 253 -1.96 7.95 6.00
N TYR A 254 -1.31 7.96 4.84
CA TYR A 254 -1.88 8.52 3.61
C TYR A 254 -3.11 7.70 3.17
N THR A 255 -4.13 8.36 2.65
CA THR A 255 -5.30 7.73 2.01
C THR A 255 -5.77 8.54 0.80
N ALA A 256 -6.12 7.86 -0.29
CA ALA A 256 -6.84 8.46 -1.42
C ALA A 256 -7.74 7.40 -2.08
N TYR A 257 -8.95 7.80 -2.45
CA TYR A 257 -9.96 6.95 -3.09
C TYR A 257 -10.36 7.61 -4.41
N ILE A 258 -9.89 7.04 -5.51
CA ILE A 258 -10.01 7.60 -6.85
C ILE A 258 -11.11 6.86 -7.60
N ASN A 259 -11.98 7.59 -8.30
CA ASN A 259 -13.13 7.05 -9.01
C ASN A 259 -14.02 6.16 -8.11
N ALA A 260 -13.99 6.38 -6.82
CA ALA A 260 -14.89 5.72 -5.89
C ALA A 260 -16.30 6.28 -6.06
N ALA A 261 -17.29 5.40 -6.20
CA ALA A 261 -18.71 5.78 -6.26
C ALA A 261 -19.25 6.17 -4.86
N ALA A 262 -18.47 6.95 -4.10
CA ALA A 262 -18.91 7.45 -2.82
C ALA A 262 -20.02 8.49 -3.07
N GLU A 263 -21.27 8.15 -2.74
CA GLU A 263 -22.25 9.18 -2.47
C GLU A 263 -21.65 10.13 -1.43
N LYS A 264 -21.81 11.45 -1.65
CA LYS A 264 -21.21 12.51 -0.82
C LYS A 264 -21.15 12.12 0.66
N PRO A 265 -20.06 12.44 1.37
CA PRO A 265 -19.92 12.11 2.78
C PRO A 265 -21.20 12.57 3.52
N LEU A 266 -21.71 11.71 4.38
CA LEU A 266 -22.76 12.08 5.31
C LEU A 266 -22.23 13.30 6.07
N GLN A 267 -22.82 14.45 5.85
CA GLN A 267 -22.55 15.63 6.67
C GLN A 267 -22.98 15.26 8.09
N GLU A 268 -22.00 15.07 8.98
CA GLU A 268 -22.27 15.02 10.41
C GLU A 268 -22.72 16.38 10.94
#